data_d3c7f44d3c5cfd32b85fe1ff4a94864d
#
_entry.id   d3c7f44d3c5cfd32b85fe1ff4a94864d
#
_cell.length_a   1.000
_cell.length_b   1.000
_cell.length_c   1.000
_cell.angle_alpha   90.00
_cell.angle_beta   90.00
_cell.angle_gamma   90.00
#
_symmetry.space_group_name_H-M   'P 1'
#
loop_
_entity.id
_entity.type
_entity.pdbx_description
1 polymer ?
#
loop_
_entity_poly.entity_id
_entity_poly.type
_entity_poly.pdbx_seq_one_letter_code
_entity_poly.pdbx_strand_id
1 'polypeptide(L)'
;VGDIERIPTHIAGLDENMQGGIPQGHICIVAGQSGAMKSSVTFSLLYNAVLYGETSGIYVTLEQGKDSLRSHMSNMGMNVDDPRVRNRIAIIDLSDLRVQLDEQGMSNRIDWMGQLIKQLTSYRQSIGFELLVFDSLGAFFTLTKMENPRDEIFRLFEACRRLELTSFFICEMTGEDHKQFGEYGVEDYLSDGVMHLTMERTGDDITRKLGVIKMRHTHHRLGYSPILWSAEDQRFTIS
;
A
#
# COMPACT_ATOMS: atom_id res chain seq x y z
N VAL A 1 -19.52 -9.73 -20.16
CA VAL A 1 -18.50 -9.43 -19.12
C VAL A 1 -19.13 -8.32 -18.32
N GLY A 2 -19.50 -8.58 -17.05
CA GLY A 2 -20.10 -7.55 -16.19
C GLY A 2 -19.10 -6.43 -15.94
N ASP A 3 -19.60 -5.21 -15.69
CA ASP A 3 -18.76 -4.08 -15.28
C ASP A 3 -18.06 -4.43 -13.96
N ILE A 4 -16.74 -4.34 -13.96
CA ILE A 4 -15.93 -4.57 -12.76
C ILE A 4 -16.03 -3.33 -11.89
N GLU A 5 -16.47 -3.49 -10.67
CA GLU A 5 -16.52 -2.43 -9.68
C GLU A 5 -15.10 -1.91 -9.38
N ARG A 6 -14.94 -0.59 -9.32
CA ARG A 6 -13.65 0.06 -9.15
C ARG A 6 -13.64 1.01 -7.98
N ILE A 7 -12.49 1.12 -7.34
CA ILE A 7 -12.22 2.10 -6.30
C ILE A 7 -11.45 3.25 -6.93
N PRO A 8 -12.05 4.44 -7.05
CA PRO A 8 -11.36 5.62 -7.54
C PRO A 8 -10.20 6.01 -6.61
N THR A 9 -9.06 6.37 -7.19
CA THR A 9 -7.90 6.83 -6.44
C THR A 9 -8.04 8.28 -6.00
N HIS A 10 -8.88 9.04 -6.71
CA HIS A 10 -9.00 10.49 -6.60
C HIS A 10 -7.66 11.23 -6.76
N ILE A 11 -6.72 10.61 -7.45
CA ILE A 11 -5.51 11.26 -7.96
C ILE A 11 -5.81 11.67 -9.40
N ALA A 12 -5.91 12.97 -9.63
CA ALA A 12 -6.25 13.51 -10.96
C ALA A 12 -5.26 13.00 -12.02
N GLY A 13 -5.77 12.52 -13.14
CA GLY A 13 -5.01 11.90 -14.22
C GLY A 13 -4.76 10.40 -14.03
N LEU A 14 -4.79 9.86 -12.82
CA LEU A 14 -4.54 8.43 -12.57
C LEU A 14 -5.78 7.58 -12.83
N ASP A 15 -6.94 8.02 -12.40
CA ASP A 15 -8.20 7.28 -12.60
C ASP A 15 -8.53 7.18 -14.10
N GLU A 16 -8.32 8.25 -14.85
CA GLU A 16 -8.52 8.27 -16.31
C GLU A 16 -7.58 7.28 -17.01
N ASN A 17 -6.36 7.13 -16.50
CA ASN A 17 -5.39 6.16 -17.02
C ASN A 17 -5.75 4.70 -16.73
N MET A 18 -6.66 4.44 -15.77
CA MET A 18 -7.03 3.09 -15.30
C MET A 18 -8.54 2.81 -15.41
N GLN A 19 -9.24 3.44 -16.36
CA GLN A 19 -10.68 3.21 -16.57
C GLN A 19 -11.54 3.50 -15.31
N GLY A 20 -11.16 4.49 -14.52
CA GLY A 20 -11.92 4.95 -13.35
C GLY A 20 -11.41 4.44 -12.00
N GLY A 21 -10.24 3.80 -11.94
CA GLY A 21 -9.63 3.41 -10.67
C GLY A 21 -9.18 1.95 -10.58
N ILE A 22 -8.92 1.51 -9.37
CA ILE A 22 -8.43 0.15 -9.05
C ILE A 22 -9.61 -0.82 -9.01
N PRO A 23 -9.57 -1.97 -9.73
CA PRO A 23 -10.61 -2.98 -9.60
C PRO A 23 -10.71 -3.50 -8.16
N GLN A 24 -11.94 -3.62 -7.67
CA GLN A 24 -12.21 -4.11 -6.31
C GLN A 24 -11.69 -5.54 -6.12
N GLY A 25 -11.15 -5.82 -4.93
CA GLY A 25 -10.57 -7.13 -4.61
C GLY A 25 -9.18 -7.37 -5.21
N HIS A 26 -8.60 -6.40 -5.94
CA HIS A 26 -7.26 -6.55 -6.50
C HIS A 26 -6.17 -6.35 -5.45
N ILE A 27 -5.10 -7.11 -5.62
CA ILE A 27 -3.85 -6.95 -4.87
C ILE A 27 -2.88 -6.17 -5.74
N CYS A 28 -2.53 -4.97 -5.29
CA CYS A 28 -1.63 -4.07 -5.99
C CYS A 28 -0.32 -3.88 -5.22
N ILE A 29 0.79 -3.95 -5.93
CA ILE A 29 2.10 -3.56 -5.42
C ILE A 29 2.34 -2.10 -5.74
N VAL A 30 2.86 -1.35 -4.77
CA VAL A 30 3.39 0.00 -4.93
C VAL A 30 4.89 -0.06 -4.71
N ALA A 31 5.62 -0.19 -5.81
CA ALA A 31 7.06 -0.38 -5.82
C ALA A 31 7.82 0.93 -6.07
N GLY A 32 9.04 1.02 -5.56
CA GLY A 32 9.92 2.15 -5.83
C GLY A 32 11.08 2.24 -4.84
N GLN A 33 12.05 3.06 -5.18
CA GLN A 33 13.22 3.30 -4.32
C GLN A 33 12.86 4.15 -3.10
N SER A 34 13.75 4.22 -2.11
CA SER A 34 13.58 5.08 -0.93
C SER A 34 13.43 6.55 -1.37
N GLY A 35 12.54 7.31 -0.71
CA GLY A 35 12.25 8.71 -1.06
C GLY A 35 11.28 8.93 -2.22
N ALA A 36 10.81 7.88 -2.90
CA ALA A 36 9.85 7.98 -4.00
C ALA A 36 8.41 8.31 -3.58
N MET A 37 8.16 8.55 -2.29
CA MET A 37 6.83 8.87 -1.69
C MET A 37 5.84 7.70 -1.72
N LYS A 38 6.30 6.45 -1.72
CA LYS A 38 5.44 5.26 -1.70
C LYS A 38 4.37 5.31 -0.61
N SER A 39 4.78 5.50 0.65
CA SER A 39 3.88 5.54 1.81
C SER A 39 2.85 6.67 1.70
N SER A 40 3.27 7.88 1.30
CA SER A 40 2.38 9.03 1.16
C SER A 40 1.35 8.84 0.04
N VAL A 41 1.78 8.35 -1.13
CA VAL A 41 0.88 8.06 -2.25
C VAL A 41 -0.10 6.95 -1.86
N THR A 42 0.40 5.86 -1.27
CA THR A 42 -0.47 4.72 -0.90
C THR A 42 -1.43 5.08 0.23
N PHE A 43 -1.00 5.91 1.19
CA PHE A 43 -1.90 6.45 2.21
C PHE A 43 -2.98 7.32 1.59
N SER A 44 -2.65 8.14 0.57
CA SER A 44 -3.64 8.97 -0.12
C SER A 44 -4.69 8.14 -0.85
N LEU A 45 -4.33 6.99 -1.43
CA LEU A 45 -5.28 6.06 -2.03
C LEU A 45 -6.30 5.58 -0.99
N LEU A 46 -5.83 5.14 0.17
CA LEU A 46 -6.68 4.72 1.28
C LEU A 46 -7.55 5.87 1.79
N TYR A 47 -6.91 7.02 2.08
CA TYR A 47 -7.58 8.18 2.65
C TYR A 47 -8.69 8.71 1.74
N ASN A 48 -8.38 8.87 0.45
CA ASN A 48 -9.33 9.37 -0.53
C ASN A 48 -10.50 8.41 -0.73
N ALA A 49 -10.24 7.10 -0.84
CA ALA A 49 -11.30 6.10 -0.98
C ALA A 49 -12.26 6.12 0.21
N VAL A 50 -11.75 6.34 1.43
CA VAL A 50 -12.57 6.47 2.63
C VAL A 50 -13.27 7.84 2.70
N LEU A 51 -12.59 8.91 2.32
CA LEU A 51 -13.12 10.28 2.39
C LEU A 51 -14.30 10.49 1.42
N TYR A 52 -14.17 9.98 0.20
CA TYR A 52 -15.13 10.21 -0.88
C TYR A 52 -16.08 9.02 -1.13
N GLY A 53 -15.78 7.86 -0.56
CA GLY A 53 -16.61 6.65 -0.64
C GLY A 53 -17.24 6.26 0.68
N GLU A 54 -17.95 5.13 0.67
CA GLU A 54 -18.57 4.54 1.87
C GLU A 54 -17.72 3.41 2.47
N THR A 55 -16.51 3.22 1.99
CA THR A 55 -15.60 2.16 2.42
C THR A 55 -14.83 2.50 3.70
N SER A 56 -14.18 1.52 4.28
CA SER A 56 -13.27 1.65 5.42
C SER A 56 -11.99 0.86 5.17
N GLY A 57 -10.92 1.19 5.87
CA GLY A 57 -9.67 0.52 5.61
C GLY A 57 -8.69 0.51 6.78
N ILE A 58 -7.67 -0.31 6.61
CA ILE A 58 -6.60 -0.51 7.58
C ILE A 58 -5.26 -0.17 6.91
N TYR A 59 -4.45 0.59 7.62
CA TYR A 59 -3.04 0.80 7.31
C TYR A 59 -2.19 0.05 8.33
N VAL A 60 -1.42 -0.92 7.86
CA VAL A 60 -0.45 -1.66 8.68
C VAL A 60 0.92 -1.06 8.44
N THR A 61 1.54 -0.54 9.48
CA THR A 61 2.91 0.01 9.43
C THR A 61 3.89 -0.88 10.18
N LEU A 62 5.09 -1.05 9.61
CA LEU A 62 6.20 -1.79 10.19
C LEU A 62 7.49 -0.96 10.30
N GLU A 63 7.55 0.19 9.61
CA GLU A 63 8.76 1.02 9.52
C GLU A 63 8.63 2.32 10.31
N GLN A 64 7.44 2.90 10.30
CA GLN A 64 7.17 4.16 10.97
C GLN A 64 6.14 3.97 12.08
N GLY A 65 6.44 4.43 13.29
CA GLY A 65 5.50 4.37 14.40
C GLY A 65 4.20 5.12 14.11
N LYS A 66 3.09 4.61 14.63
CA LYS A 66 1.73 5.11 14.37
C LYS A 66 1.57 6.62 14.53
N ASP A 67 2.10 7.20 15.61
CA ASP A 67 1.93 8.63 15.88
C ASP A 67 2.74 9.50 14.91
N SER A 68 3.95 9.05 14.55
CA SER A 68 4.78 9.69 13.54
C SER A 68 4.10 9.67 12.16
N LEU A 69 3.54 8.52 11.77
CA LEU A 69 2.78 8.37 10.53
C LEU A 69 1.55 9.30 10.51
N ARG A 70 0.76 9.34 11.58
CA ARG A 70 -0.40 10.23 11.69
C ARG A 70 -0.02 11.70 11.54
N SER A 71 1.04 12.13 12.24
CA SER A 71 1.54 13.50 12.15
C SER A 71 2.00 13.85 10.73
N HIS A 72 2.78 12.95 10.11
CA HIS A 72 3.24 13.12 8.73
C HIS A 72 2.06 13.28 7.75
N MET A 73 1.09 12.36 7.80
CA MET A 73 -0.05 12.38 6.88
C MET A 73 -0.98 13.57 7.13
N SER A 74 -1.15 13.97 8.40
CA SER A 74 -1.90 15.18 8.75
C SER A 74 -1.27 16.45 8.18
N ASN A 75 0.07 16.56 8.19
CA ASN A 75 0.79 17.69 7.59
C ASN A 75 0.63 17.74 6.05
N MET A 76 0.26 16.61 5.44
CA MET A 76 -0.12 16.50 4.03
C MET A 76 -1.64 16.62 3.83
N GLY A 77 -2.40 17.13 4.80
CA GLY A 77 -3.85 17.31 4.70
C GLY A 77 -4.67 16.01 4.84
N MET A 78 -4.04 14.86 5.06
CA MET A 78 -4.70 13.56 5.25
C MET A 78 -4.88 13.26 6.73
N ASN A 79 -5.78 14.02 7.38
CA ASN A 79 -6.01 13.91 8.81
C ASN A 79 -7.03 12.79 9.12
N VAL A 80 -6.59 11.72 9.75
CA VAL A 80 -7.45 10.58 10.15
C VAL A 80 -8.45 10.93 11.26
N ASP A 81 -8.29 12.07 11.93
CA ASP A 81 -9.24 12.59 12.92
C ASP A 81 -10.35 13.47 12.31
N ASP A 82 -10.30 13.73 11.00
CA ASP A 82 -11.37 14.40 10.27
C ASP A 82 -12.68 13.63 10.49
N PRO A 83 -13.79 14.29 10.88
CA PRO A 83 -15.07 13.64 11.14
C PRO A 83 -15.58 12.74 10.00
N ARG A 84 -15.19 13.05 8.75
CA ARG A 84 -15.58 12.29 7.55
C ARG A 84 -14.89 10.94 7.42
N VAL A 85 -13.71 10.77 8.00
CA VAL A 85 -12.91 9.52 7.92
C VAL A 85 -12.70 8.87 9.28
N ARG A 86 -12.97 9.61 10.35
CA ARG A 86 -12.80 9.14 11.74
C ARG A 86 -13.53 7.82 11.95
N ASN A 87 -12.86 6.87 12.58
CA ASN A 87 -13.33 5.50 12.83
C ASN A 87 -13.51 4.62 11.58
N ARG A 88 -13.18 5.13 10.38
CA ARG A 88 -13.18 4.34 9.15
C ARG A 88 -11.76 4.00 8.64
N ILE A 89 -10.73 4.66 9.20
CA ILE A 89 -9.32 4.31 8.97
C ILE A 89 -8.71 3.87 10.28
N ALA A 90 -8.23 2.62 10.34
CA ALA A 90 -7.45 2.11 11.45
C ALA A 90 -5.96 2.04 11.05
N ILE A 91 -5.08 2.42 11.98
CA ILE A 91 -3.63 2.26 11.82
C ILE A 91 -3.15 1.23 12.83
N ILE A 92 -2.54 0.15 12.33
CA ILE A 92 -1.96 -0.93 13.12
C ILE A 92 -0.44 -0.80 13.04
N ASP A 93 0.20 -0.64 14.19
CA ASP A 93 1.65 -0.54 14.31
C ASP A 93 2.21 -1.90 14.75
N LEU A 94 2.83 -2.63 13.80
CA LEU A 94 3.49 -3.90 14.08
C LEU A 94 4.93 -3.71 14.56
N SER A 95 5.53 -2.55 14.33
CA SER A 95 6.89 -2.26 14.79
C SER A 95 6.95 -2.17 16.32
N ASP A 96 5.95 -1.53 16.92
CA ASP A 96 5.83 -1.39 18.37
C ASP A 96 5.57 -2.75 19.03
N LEU A 97 4.69 -3.56 18.44
CA LEU A 97 4.44 -4.93 18.90
C LEU A 97 5.72 -5.79 18.85
N ARG A 98 6.53 -5.64 17.80
CA ARG A 98 7.80 -6.33 17.66
C ARG A 98 8.77 -5.98 18.79
N VAL A 99 8.96 -4.69 19.07
CA VAL A 99 9.86 -4.23 20.14
C VAL A 99 9.44 -4.82 21.48
N GLN A 100 8.15 -4.77 21.83
CA GLN A 100 7.64 -5.34 23.08
C GLN A 100 7.90 -6.86 23.19
N LEU A 101 7.79 -7.58 22.09
CA LEU A 101 8.01 -9.03 22.07
C LEU A 101 9.50 -9.41 22.04
N ASP A 102 10.34 -8.60 21.43
CA ASP A 102 11.81 -8.75 21.47
C ASP A 102 12.33 -8.56 22.89
N GLU A 103 11.84 -7.55 23.63
CA GLU A 103 12.17 -7.32 25.04
C GLU A 103 11.76 -8.51 25.94
N GLN A 104 10.71 -9.22 25.59
CA GLN A 104 10.25 -10.42 26.31
C GLN A 104 10.93 -11.71 25.84
N GLY A 105 11.83 -11.65 24.83
CA GLY A 105 12.49 -12.83 24.25
C GLY A 105 11.55 -13.78 23.49
N MET A 106 10.37 -13.28 23.07
CA MET A 106 9.33 -14.11 22.46
C MET A 106 9.21 -13.95 20.96
N SER A 107 9.81 -12.94 20.33
CA SER A 107 9.63 -12.63 18.90
C SER A 107 9.99 -13.76 17.94
N ASN A 108 11.03 -14.54 18.27
CA ASN A 108 11.46 -15.69 17.48
C ASN A 108 10.54 -16.93 17.54
N ARG A 109 9.52 -16.92 18.40
CA ARG A 109 8.58 -18.03 18.62
C ARG A 109 7.19 -17.77 18.02
N ILE A 110 7.00 -16.60 17.42
CA ILE A 110 5.70 -16.16 16.92
C ILE A 110 5.57 -16.51 15.46
N ASP A 111 4.47 -17.15 15.09
CA ASP A 111 4.01 -17.25 13.71
C ASP A 111 3.37 -15.88 13.30
N TRP A 112 4.23 -14.94 12.90
CA TRP A 112 3.82 -13.60 12.50
C TRP A 112 2.81 -13.61 11.35
N MET A 113 3.00 -14.51 10.37
CA MET A 113 2.10 -14.65 9.23
C MET A 113 0.72 -15.12 9.68
N GLY A 114 0.67 -16.18 10.48
CA GLY A 114 -0.61 -16.69 11.01
C GLY A 114 -1.31 -15.69 11.91
N GLN A 115 -0.57 -14.94 12.74
CA GLN A 115 -1.15 -13.89 13.59
C GLN A 115 -1.69 -12.73 12.76
N LEU A 116 -0.96 -12.27 11.73
CA LEU A 116 -1.43 -11.23 10.83
C LEU A 116 -2.74 -11.64 10.14
N ILE A 117 -2.77 -12.82 9.52
CA ILE A 117 -3.97 -13.31 8.82
C ILE A 117 -5.16 -13.43 9.79
N LYS A 118 -4.93 -13.94 11.00
CA LYS A 118 -5.97 -14.03 12.04
C LYS A 118 -6.50 -12.66 12.43
N GLN A 119 -5.61 -11.69 12.59
CA GLN A 119 -5.98 -10.31 12.93
C GLN A 119 -6.78 -9.64 11.81
N LEU A 120 -6.33 -9.74 10.56
CA LEU A 120 -7.05 -9.23 9.40
C LEU A 120 -8.45 -9.86 9.30
N THR A 121 -8.55 -11.17 9.50
CA THR A 121 -9.83 -11.88 9.50
C THR A 121 -10.76 -11.35 10.59
N SER A 122 -10.26 -11.17 11.82
CA SER A 122 -11.03 -10.64 12.94
C SER A 122 -11.52 -9.22 12.66
N TYR A 123 -10.67 -8.35 12.15
CA TYR A 123 -11.06 -6.99 11.81
C TYR A 123 -12.06 -6.93 10.65
N ARG A 124 -11.90 -7.77 9.61
CA ARG A 124 -12.88 -7.86 8.53
C ARG A 124 -14.27 -8.23 9.03
N GLN A 125 -14.34 -9.18 9.95
CA GLN A 125 -15.59 -9.63 10.55
C GLN A 125 -16.21 -8.62 11.53
N SER A 126 -15.39 -7.87 12.28
CA SER A 126 -15.87 -6.97 13.33
C SER A 126 -16.13 -5.55 12.85
N ILE A 127 -15.31 -5.04 11.94
CA ILE A 127 -15.34 -3.64 11.46
C ILE A 127 -15.80 -3.56 10.00
N GLY A 128 -15.67 -4.65 9.23
CA GLY A 128 -16.11 -4.70 7.84
C GLY A 128 -15.20 -3.93 6.88
N PHE A 129 -13.90 -3.73 7.21
CA PHE A 129 -12.99 -3.00 6.32
C PHE A 129 -12.79 -3.72 4.97
N GLU A 130 -12.58 -2.93 3.91
CA GLU A 130 -12.47 -3.40 2.53
C GLU A 130 -11.11 -3.06 1.91
N LEU A 131 -10.41 -2.08 2.48
CA LEU A 131 -9.11 -1.63 1.99
C LEU A 131 -8.00 -1.97 2.98
N LEU A 132 -6.89 -2.47 2.44
CA LEU A 132 -5.68 -2.76 3.20
C LEU A 132 -4.49 -2.05 2.55
N VAL A 133 -3.73 -1.31 3.36
CA VAL A 133 -2.37 -0.86 3.01
C VAL A 133 -1.39 -1.56 3.94
N PHE A 134 -0.31 -2.10 3.38
CA PHE A 134 0.73 -2.82 4.10
C PHE A 134 2.10 -2.19 3.81
N ASP A 135 2.67 -1.53 4.81
CA ASP A 135 3.91 -0.74 4.67
C ASP A 135 4.99 -1.21 5.65
N SER A 136 5.94 -2.05 5.23
CA SER A 136 6.18 -2.60 3.90
C SER A 136 6.32 -4.13 3.94
N LEU A 137 6.26 -4.78 2.77
CA LEU A 137 6.54 -6.21 2.65
C LEU A 137 7.98 -6.53 3.04
N GLY A 138 8.97 -5.72 2.65
CA GLY A 138 10.38 -5.94 3.00
C GLY A 138 10.61 -5.96 4.51
N ALA A 139 10.01 -5.02 5.26
CA ALA A 139 10.06 -5.01 6.71
C ALA A 139 9.41 -6.27 7.33
N PHE A 140 8.30 -6.72 6.76
CA PHE A 140 7.62 -7.93 7.21
C PHE A 140 8.43 -9.18 6.93
N PHE A 141 9.10 -9.27 5.79
CA PHE A 141 10.00 -10.39 5.46
C PHE A 141 11.16 -10.49 6.45
N THR A 142 11.74 -9.35 6.82
CA THR A 142 12.78 -9.28 7.86
C THR A 142 12.27 -9.79 9.21
N LEU A 143 11.01 -9.47 9.54
CA LEU A 143 10.38 -9.90 10.79
C LEU A 143 10.10 -11.40 10.82
N THR A 144 9.62 -11.98 9.71
CA THR A 144 9.18 -13.38 9.64
C THR A 144 10.29 -14.36 9.37
N LYS A 145 11.49 -13.91 8.93
CA LYS A 145 12.63 -14.76 8.52
C LYS A 145 12.20 -15.85 7.54
N MET A 146 11.52 -15.47 6.49
CA MET A 146 10.91 -16.38 5.52
C MET A 146 11.92 -17.35 4.91
N GLU A 147 11.63 -18.66 5.00
CA GLU A 147 12.42 -19.69 4.33
C GLU A 147 12.03 -19.83 2.85
N ASN A 148 10.74 -19.68 2.55
CA ASN A 148 10.19 -19.71 1.19
C ASN A 148 9.33 -18.48 0.91
N PRO A 149 9.93 -17.35 0.46
CA PRO A 149 9.21 -16.11 0.23
C PRO A 149 8.02 -16.22 -0.71
N ARG A 150 8.14 -17.04 -1.77
CA ARG A 150 7.06 -17.22 -2.75
C ARG A 150 5.80 -17.81 -2.13
N ASP A 151 5.96 -18.86 -1.31
CA ASP A 151 4.82 -19.53 -0.68
C ASP A 151 4.19 -18.63 0.40
N GLU A 152 5.01 -17.91 1.16
CA GLU A 152 4.53 -17.03 2.21
C GLU A 152 3.79 -15.81 1.64
N ILE A 153 4.31 -15.18 0.58
CA ILE A 153 3.63 -14.09 -0.13
C ILE A 153 2.32 -14.59 -0.75
N PHE A 154 2.36 -15.78 -1.37
CA PHE A 154 1.16 -16.41 -1.91
C PHE A 154 0.10 -16.61 -0.82
N ARG A 155 0.46 -17.13 0.36
CA ARG A 155 -0.45 -17.31 1.50
C ARG A 155 -1.08 -15.99 1.95
N LEU A 156 -0.28 -14.93 2.06
CA LEU A 156 -0.77 -13.61 2.45
C LEU A 156 -1.76 -13.05 1.41
N PHE A 157 -1.40 -13.11 0.14
CA PHE A 157 -2.25 -12.61 -0.94
C PHE A 157 -3.55 -13.42 -1.06
N GLU A 158 -3.48 -14.75 -0.92
CA GLU A 158 -4.68 -15.59 -0.91
C GLU A 158 -5.58 -15.31 0.31
N ALA A 159 -5.01 -14.99 1.47
CA ALA A 159 -5.80 -14.57 2.61
C ALA A 159 -6.53 -13.25 2.32
N CYS A 160 -5.87 -12.26 1.72
CA CYS A 160 -6.50 -11.00 1.30
C CYS A 160 -7.62 -11.23 0.27
N ARG A 161 -7.41 -12.13 -0.72
CA ARG A 161 -8.45 -12.48 -1.70
C ARG A 161 -9.67 -13.13 -1.06
N ARG A 162 -9.46 -14.08 -0.14
CA ARG A 162 -10.57 -14.74 0.59
C ARG A 162 -11.36 -13.78 1.46
N LEU A 163 -10.73 -12.70 1.92
CA LEU A 163 -11.37 -11.63 2.67
C LEU A 163 -11.97 -10.54 1.77
N GLU A 164 -11.84 -10.71 0.45
CA GLU A 164 -12.31 -9.75 -0.56
C GLU A 164 -11.75 -8.34 -0.37
N LEU A 165 -10.47 -8.26 0.05
CA LEU A 165 -9.81 -6.99 0.29
C LEU A 165 -9.16 -6.44 -0.98
N THR A 166 -9.38 -5.16 -1.27
CA THR A 166 -8.52 -4.41 -2.17
C THR A 166 -7.29 -3.99 -1.39
N SER A 167 -6.12 -4.49 -1.80
CA SER A 167 -4.92 -4.41 -0.97
C SER A 167 -3.77 -3.75 -1.72
N PHE A 168 -3.05 -2.88 -1.02
CA PHE A 168 -1.85 -2.20 -1.50
C PHE A 168 -0.66 -2.61 -0.65
N PHE A 169 0.32 -3.26 -1.26
CA PHE A 169 1.55 -3.68 -0.61
C PHE A 169 2.71 -2.82 -1.09
N ILE A 170 3.32 -2.11 -0.16
CA ILE A 170 4.51 -1.30 -0.46
C ILE A 170 5.71 -2.23 -0.52
N CYS A 171 6.46 -2.15 -1.63
CA CYS A 171 7.66 -2.93 -1.88
C CYS A 171 8.84 -1.99 -2.15
N GLU A 172 9.98 -2.28 -1.53
CA GLU A 172 11.21 -1.60 -1.85
C GLU A 172 11.88 -2.25 -3.06
N MET A 173 12.37 -1.42 -3.96
CA MET A 173 13.18 -1.89 -5.07
C MET A 173 14.64 -1.82 -4.64
N THR A 174 15.22 -2.98 -4.42
CA THR A 174 16.62 -3.16 -4.03
C THR A 174 17.46 -3.60 -5.24
N GLY A 175 18.74 -3.27 -5.23
CA GLY A 175 19.68 -3.63 -6.28
C GLY A 175 19.99 -2.51 -7.27
N GLU A 176 21.18 -2.60 -7.90
CA GLU A 176 21.69 -1.56 -8.81
C GLU A 176 20.86 -1.39 -10.10
N ASP A 177 20.22 -2.45 -10.55
CA ASP A 177 19.48 -2.47 -11.81
C ASP A 177 18.00 -2.08 -11.70
N HIS A 178 17.43 -2.01 -10.48
CA HIS A 178 16.00 -1.72 -10.22
C HIS A 178 15.01 -2.43 -11.17
N LYS A 179 15.33 -3.69 -11.56
CA LYS A 179 14.53 -4.46 -12.52
C LYS A 179 13.41 -5.27 -11.89
N GLN A 180 13.44 -5.45 -10.56
CA GLN A 180 12.46 -6.23 -9.82
C GLN A 180 11.58 -5.28 -9.00
N PHE A 181 10.26 -5.49 -9.05
CA PHE A 181 9.29 -4.67 -8.32
C PHE A 181 9.05 -5.14 -6.87
N GLY A 182 10.01 -5.84 -6.30
CA GLY A 182 9.99 -6.33 -4.93
C GLY A 182 11.34 -6.90 -4.54
N GLU A 183 11.49 -7.29 -3.30
CA GLU A 183 12.76 -7.76 -2.74
C GLU A 183 13.14 -9.17 -3.25
N TYR A 184 12.11 -10.02 -3.47
CA TYR A 184 12.29 -11.42 -3.89
C TYR A 184 11.99 -11.67 -5.37
N GLY A 185 11.49 -10.67 -6.10
CA GLY A 185 11.17 -10.77 -7.52
C GLY A 185 10.03 -11.75 -7.85
N VAL A 186 9.15 -12.00 -6.90
CA VAL A 186 7.95 -12.84 -7.06
C VAL A 186 6.66 -12.06 -6.81
N GLU A 187 6.74 -10.92 -6.16
CA GLU A 187 5.64 -10.08 -5.72
C GLU A 187 4.80 -9.60 -6.92
N ASP A 188 5.47 -9.18 -7.97
CA ASP A 188 4.85 -8.70 -9.20
C ASP A 188 4.14 -9.80 -10.00
N TYR A 189 4.63 -11.04 -9.93
CA TYR A 189 3.96 -12.19 -10.56
C TYR A 189 2.68 -12.57 -9.83
N LEU A 190 2.68 -12.49 -8.50
CA LEU A 190 1.56 -12.92 -7.66
C LEU A 190 0.47 -11.84 -7.53
N SER A 191 0.81 -10.56 -7.72
CA SER A 191 -0.12 -9.43 -7.64
C SER A 191 -1.00 -9.29 -8.88
N ASP A 192 -2.08 -8.55 -8.76
CA ASP A 192 -3.00 -8.21 -9.85
C ASP A 192 -2.63 -6.87 -10.51
N GLY A 193 -2.00 -5.97 -9.75
CA GLY A 193 -1.51 -4.68 -10.21
C GLY A 193 -0.10 -4.36 -9.72
N VAL A 194 0.61 -3.54 -10.48
CA VAL A 194 1.92 -2.98 -10.11
C VAL A 194 1.91 -1.50 -10.49
N MET A 195 2.05 -0.64 -9.50
CA MET A 195 2.30 0.79 -9.63
C MET A 195 3.75 1.06 -9.25
N HIS A 196 4.49 1.74 -10.11
CA HIS A 196 5.90 2.03 -9.88
C HIS A 196 6.13 3.53 -9.71
N LEU A 197 6.71 3.89 -8.58
CA LEU A 197 7.16 5.24 -8.26
C LEU A 197 8.67 5.33 -8.46
N THR A 198 9.10 6.21 -9.34
CA THR A 198 10.52 6.43 -9.64
C THR A 198 10.91 7.89 -9.42
N MET A 199 12.20 8.12 -9.24
CA MET A 199 12.81 9.45 -9.16
C MET A 199 13.86 9.59 -10.25
N GLU A 200 13.78 10.67 -11.00
CA GLU A 200 14.78 11.04 -11.99
C GLU A 200 15.45 12.35 -11.58
N ARG A 201 16.77 12.36 -11.62
CA ARG A 201 17.56 13.57 -11.40
C ARG A 201 17.93 14.19 -12.75
N THR A 202 17.60 15.48 -12.89
CA THR A 202 17.99 16.28 -14.06
C THR A 202 18.68 17.55 -13.55
N GLY A 203 20.03 17.54 -13.57
CA GLY A 203 20.82 18.60 -12.95
C GLY A 203 20.64 18.61 -11.42
N ASP A 204 20.13 19.72 -10.90
CA ASP A 204 19.84 19.89 -9.46
C ASP A 204 18.39 19.53 -9.09
N ASP A 205 17.53 19.28 -10.09
CA ASP A 205 16.13 18.95 -9.87
C ASP A 205 15.89 17.45 -9.74
N ILE A 206 14.90 17.08 -8.93
CA ILE A 206 14.41 15.71 -8.77
C ILE A 206 12.93 15.68 -9.16
N THR A 207 12.62 14.92 -10.20
CA THR A 207 11.25 14.67 -10.63
C THR A 207 10.83 13.28 -10.19
N ARG A 208 9.66 13.19 -9.53
CA ARG A 208 9.02 11.91 -9.21
C ARG A 208 8.02 11.57 -10.28
N LYS A 209 7.98 10.31 -10.67
CA LYS A 209 7.05 9.81 -11.70
C LYS A 209 6.33 8.57 -11.19
N LEU A 210 5.10 8.39 -11.63
CA LEU A 210 4.29 7.19 -11.40
C LEU A 210 3.98 6.53 -12.73
N GLY A 211 4.16 5.22 -12.80
CA GLY A 211 3.75 4.39 -13.94
C GLY A 211 2.89 3.22 -13.46
N VAL A 212 1.82 2.92 -14.19
CA VAL A 212 1.06 1.69 -14.02
C VAL A 212 1.69 0.64 -14.94
N ILE A 213 2.41 -0.30 -14.33
CA ILE A 213 3.18 -1.32 -15.07
C ILE A 213 2.30 -2.50 -15.43
N LYS A 214 1.35 -2.82 -14.53
CA LYS A 214 0.42 -3.92 -14.66
C LYS A 214 -0.87 -3.58 -13.93
N MET A 215 -2.01 -3.88 -14.54
CA MET A 215 -3.29 -3.89 -13.87
C MET A 215 -4.20 -4.88 -14.60
N ARG A 216 -4.46 -6.05 -13.97
CA ARG A 216 -5.35 -7.06 -14.53
C ARG A 216 -6.76 -6.50 -14.71
N HIS A 217 -7.47 -6.96 -15.70
CA HIS A 217 -8.85 -6.51 -16.02
C HIS A 217 -8.97 -5.00 -16.28
N THR A 218 -7.86 -4.35 -16.66
CA THR A 218 -7.83 -2.91 -16.88
C THR A 218 -7.00 -2.59 -18.11
N HIS A 219 -7.57 -1.84 -19.02
CA HIS A 219 -6.80 -1.18 -20.06
C HIS A 219 -6.21 0.10 -19.46
N HIS A 220 -4.88 0.15 -19.29
CA HIS A 220 -4.19 1.30 -18.71
C HIS A 220 -3.18 1.89 -19.68
N ARG A 221 -2.90 3.18 -19.54
CA ARG A 221 -1.89 3.86 -20.33
C ARG A 221 -0.51 3.35 -19.94
N LEU A 222 0.31 3.00 -20.92
CA LEU A 222 1.71 2.67 -20.72
C LEU A 222 2.54 3.95 -20.59
N GLY A 223 3.56 3.92 -19.72
CA GLY A 223 4.49 5.02 -19.51
C GLY A 223 4.45 5.60 -18.10
N TYR A 224 5.27 6.61 -17.90
CA TYR A 224 5.40 7.30 -16.61
C TYR A 224 4.92 8.75 -16.74
N SER A 225 4.13 9.18 -15.80
CA SER A 225 3.69 10.57 -15.65
C SER A 225 4.31 11.20 -14.40
N PRO A 226 4.73 12.47 -14.46
CA PRO A 226 5.12 13.20 -13.27
C PRO A 226 4.02 13.14 -12.20
N ILE A 227 4.39 12.81 -10.97
CA ILE A 227 3.49 12.87 -9.82
C ILE A 227 3.88 14.03 -8.92
N LEU A 228 2.93 14.91 -8.66
CA LEU A 228 3.12 16.12 -7.89
C LEU A 228 2.20 16.12 -6.68
N TRP A 229 2.71 16.61 -5.58
CA TRP A 229 1.91 16.96 -4.41
C TRP A 229 1.61 18.47 -4.44
N SER A 230 0.34 18.83 -4.47
CA SER A 230 -0.10 20.24 -4.33
C SER A 230 -0.34 20.55 -2.86
N ALA A 231 0.45 21.45 -2.30
CA ALA A 231 0.25 21.91 -0.93
C ALA A 231 -1.03 22.77 -0.78
N GLU A 232 -1.47 23.44 -1.84
CA GLU A 232 -2.68 24.24 -1.88
C GLU A 232 -3.94 23.37 -1.86
N ASP A 233 -3.96 22.35 -2.72
CA ASP A 233 -5.11 21.43 -2.84
C ASP A 233 -5.03 20.24 -1.88
N GLN A 234 -3.89 20.05 -1.23
CA GLN A 234 -3.58 18.91 -0.35
C GLN A 234 -3.86 17.54 -1.00
N ARG A 235 -3.44 17.38 -2.26
CA ARG A 235 -3.66 16.16 -3.05
C ARG A 235 -2.54 15.90 -4.03
N PHE A 236 -2.43 14.63 -4.42
CA PHE A 236 -1.59 14.21 -5.53
C PHE A 236 -2.29 14.41 -6.88
N THR A 237 -1.50 14.73 -7.90
CA THR A 237 -1.93 14.80 -9.30
C THR A 237 -0.86 14.15 -10.18
N ILE A 238 -1.25 13.55 -11.30
CA ILE A 238 -0.35 13.16 -12.38
C ILE A 238 -0.69 13.94 -13.66
N SER A 239 0.31 14.22 -14.47
CA SER A 239 0.18 15.02 -15.69
C SER A 239 0.69 14.28 -16.94
#